data_7fc471da67c081bbdcc1e988a09e7faa
#
_entry.id   7fc471da67c081bbdcc1e988a09e7faa
#
_cell.length_a   1.000
_cell.length_b   1.000
_cell.length_c   1.000
_cell.angle_alpha   90.00
_cell.angle_beta   90.00
_cell.angle_gamma   90.00
#
_symmetry.space_group_name_H-M   'P 1'
#
loop_
_entity.id
_entity.type
_entity.pdbx_description
1 polymer ?
#
loop_
_entity_poly.entity_id
_entity_poly.type
_entity_poly.pdbx_seq_one_letter_code
_entity_poly.pdbx_strand_id
1 'polypeptide(L)'
;MNLLDLANISQGALRGESSNVESFSIDTRTIKPQEVYIALKGENFDGHLFITEAIKKGASAIVLDRQVECNIPNITVDDSYKFMNHVAVHNRNYFKGKMVGITGTNGKTTTKQIIANLLNSQGSCHQTIGNKNNQIGVPYSLLTLGNNHDYSVIEMGTSEPGEIKKLNTLVKPDIAAITNVSIGHLDGLRDTESIAIEKGNILNFWNEDGTAILPRDSNFYEYWSNETNAKQIISFGIHDDSDFKVSSIKIDVLNNLTHFRLRFDGKEENFSINGIGKHNPLNAALAIAVSILCGVETNSIKNNLTNTQLPERRLDVCKSLKGSILIDDSYNSNPASLRNALDSIDELKRKKLCILGEMKELGPNSQKLHQEMYEYASERVDKILCIGKEWSGCDSSDDLLIFKDHDALYDHLVSIIDNETILLVKGSRSTRMDKIADKLKK
;
A
#
# COMPACT_ATOMS: atom_id res chain seq x y z
N MET A 1 -20.25 5.26 19.46
CA MET A 1 -20.16 4.06 20.34
C MET A 1 -19.52 4.50 21.65
N ASN A 2 -19.94 3.98 22.78
CA ASN A 2 -19.34 4.30 24.08
C ASN A 2 -18.56 3.11 24.67
N LEU A 3 -17.84 3.31 25.79
CA LEU A 3 -17.01 2.26 26.39
C LEU A 3 -17.84 1.04 26.86
N LEU A 4 -19.10 1.26 27.30
CA LEU A 4 -19.96 0.15 27.73
C LEU A 4 -20.39 -0.69 26.52
N ASP A 5 -20.69 -0.06 25.38
CA ASP A 5 -21.00 -0.77 24.14
C ASP A 5 -19.81 -1.64 23.69
N LEU A 6 -18.59 -1.08 23.77
CA LEU A 6 -17.36 -1.82 23.43
C LEU A 6 -17.13 -3.02 24.35
N ALA A 7 -17.34 -2.86 25.66
CA ALA A 7 -17.25 -3.94 26.63
C ALA A 7 -18.26 -5.04 26.31
N ASN A 8 -19.52 -4.70 26.02
CA ASN A 8 -20.56 -5.66 25.66
C ASN A 8 -20.23 -6.43 24.36
N ILE A 9 -19.80 -5.71 23.30
CA ILE A 9 -19.42 -6.30 22.01
C ILE A 9 -18.27 -7.31 22.18
N SER A 10 -17.32 -6.98 23.04
CA SER A 10 -16.11 -7.80 23.25
C SER A 10 -16.23 -8.83 24.37
N GLN A 11 -17.38 -8.86 25.07
CA GLN A 11 -17.60 -9.67 26.28
C GLN A 11 -16.60 -9.33 27.40
N GLY A 12 -16.17 -8.07 27.46
CA GLY A 12 -15.24 -7.56 28.45
C GLY A 12 -15.94 -6.89 29.63
N ALA A 13 -15.18 -6.56 30.66
CA ALA A 13 -15.64 -5.87 31.85
C ALA A 13 -15.14 -4.41 31.87
N LEU A 14 -16.08 -3.45 31.86
CA LEU A 14 -15.76 -2.03 32.00
C LEU A 14 -15.55 -1.70 33.49
N ARG A 15 -14.45 -1.02 33.80
CA ARG A 15 -14.18 -0.35 35.09
C ARG A 15 -14.09 1.16 34.87
N GLY A 16 -14.78 1.94 35.66
CA GLY A 16 -14.88 3.40 35.54
C GLY A 16 -16.11 3.86 34.76
N GLU A 17 -16.19 5.15 34.49
CA GLU A 17 -17.34 5.75 33.81
C GLU A 17 -17.29 5.51 32.32
N SER A 18 -18.45 5.26 31.70
CA SER A 18 -18.57 5.12 30.26
C SER A 18 -18.60 6.47 29.57
N SER A 19 -17.73 6.66 28.57
CA SER A 19 -17.65 7.84 27.72
C SER A 19 -17.71 7.47 26.24
N ASN A 20 -18.03 8.44 25.39
CA ASN A 20 -18.00 8.23 23.93
C ASN A 20 -16.59 7.96 23.43
N VAL A 21 -16.47 7.08 22.45
CA VAL A 21 -15.21 6.70 21.82
C VAL A 21 -15.25 7.10 20.34
N GLU A 22 -14.30 7.93 19.93
CA GLU A 22 -14.18 8.42 18.57
C GLU A 22 -13.04 7.72 17.81
N SER A 23 -11.95 7.40 18.51
CA SER A 23 -10.75 6.82 17.89
C SER A 23 -9.97 5.92 18.85
N PHE A 24 -9.06 5.14 18.25
CA PHE A 24 -8.25 4.15 18.94
C PHE A 24 -6.78 4.30 18.61
N SER A 25 -5.91 3.87 19.51
CA SER A 25 -4.48 3.74 19.24
C SER A 25 -3.95 2.40 19.76
N ILE A 26 -3.00 1.83 19.03
CA ILE A 26 -2.21 0.65 19.41
C ILE A 26 -0.72 0.99 19.58
N ASP A 27 -0.36 2.29 19.49
CA ASP A 27 1.03 2.75 19.49
C ASP A 27 1.15 4.08 20.24
N THR A 28 1.83 4.04 21.40
CA THR A 28 2.02 5.23 22.24
C THR A 28 2.86 6.32 21.57
N ARG A 29 3.64 6.02 20.54
CA ARG A 29 4.43 7.03 19.80
C ARG A 29 3.54 7.99 19.00
N THR A 30 2.38 7.50 18.57
CA THR A 30 1.44 8.22 17.69
C THR A 30 0.08 8.51 18.34
N ILE A 31 -0.15 8.03 19.56
CA ILE A 31 -1.41 8.24 20.28
C ILE A 31 -1.71 9.72 20.45
N LYS A 32 -2.96 10.08 20.26
CA LYS A 32 -3.49 11.43 20.47
C LYS A 32 -4.35 11.50 21.75
N PRO A 33 -4.50 12.68 22.36
CA PRO A 33 -5.44 12.85 23.45
C PRO A 33 -6.86 12.38 23.08
N GLN A 34 -7.57 11.79 24.04
CA GLN A 34 -8.92 11.24 23.90
C GLN A 34 -9.04 9.92 23.12
N GLU A 35 -7.94 9.37 22.58
CA GLU A 35 -7.99 8.03 21.99
C GLU A 35 -8.06 6.92 23.05
N VAL A 36 -8.72 5.82 22.72
CA VAL A 36 -8.69 4.58 23.53
C VAL A 36 -7.43 3.80 23.15
N TYR A 37 -6.56 3.56 24.11
CA TYR A 37 -5.36 2.76 23.91
C TYR A 37 -5.68 1.27 24.04
N ILE A 38 -5.32 0.47 23.01
CA ILE A 38 -5.46 -1.00 23.04
C ILE A 38 -4.08 -1.60 23.29
N ALA A 39 -3.88 -2.22 24.45
CA ALA A 39 -2.62 -2.87 24.81
C ALA A 39 -2.53 -4.25 24.15
N LEU A 40 -1.91 -4.31 22.97
CA LEU A 40 -1.68 -5.55 22.25
C LEU A 40 -0.39 -6.24 22.72
N LYS A 41 -0.40 -7.58 22.76
CA LYS A 41 0.79 -8.40 23.01
C LYS A 41 1.15 -9.16 21.74
N GLY A 42 2.40 -9.01 21.26
CA GLY A 42 3.01 -9.76 20.17
C GLY A 42 4.19 -10.61 20.68
N GLU A 43 4.86 -11.32 19.80
CA GLU A 43 6.00 -12.18 20.14
C GLU A 43 7.16 -11.39 20.77
N ASN A 44 7.48 -10.22 20.23
CA ASN A 44 8.61 -9.37 20.65
C ASN A 44 8.20 -8.06 21.30
N PHE A 45 6.91 -7.87 21.60
CA PHE A 45 6.37 -6.61 22.07
C PHE A 45 5.18 -6.84 23.02
N ASP A 46 5.13 -6.08 24.12
CA ASP A 46 4.01 -6.07 25.06
C ASP A 46 3.52 -4.65 25.30
N GLY A 47 2.36 -4.30 24.72
CA GLY A 47 1.72 -3.01 24.83
C GLY A 47 1.34 -2.60 26.24
N HIS A 48 1.18 -3.56 27.17
CA HIS A 48 0.87 -3.27 28.57
C HIS A 48 1.99 -2.52 29.29
N LEU A 49 3.24 -2.67 28.84
CA LEU A 49 4.40 -1.95 29.39
C LEU A 49 4.32 -0.44 29.11
N PHE A 50 3.49 -0.01 28.17
CA PHE A 50 3.35 1.38 27.73
C PHE A 50 2.06 2.07 28.20
N ILE A 51 1.24 1.41 29.06
CA ILE A 51 -0.03 1.97 29.56
C ILE A 51 0.21 3.31 30.27
N THR A 52 1.22 3.40 31.13
CA THR A 52 1.57 4.66 31.83
C THR A 52 1.91 5.79 30.85
N GLU A 53 2.58 5.47 29.75
CA GLU A 53 2.89 6.44 28.70
C GLU A 53 1.63 6.86 27.94
N ALA A 54 0.75 5.92 27.60
CA ALA A 54 -0.52 6.21 26.96
C ALA A 54 -1.38 7.16 27.80
N ILE A 55 -1.48 6.92 29.12
CA ILE A 55 -2.19 7.79 30.05
C ILE A 55 -1.57 9.18 30.09
N LYS A 56 -0.24 9.30 30.20
CA LYS A 56 0.47 10.60 30.17
C LYS A 56 0.22 11.38 28.89
N LYS A 57 0.00 10.70 27.76
CA LYS A 57 -0.32 11.32 26.47
C LYS A 57 -1.82 11.60 26.27
N GLY A 58 -2.64 11.35 27.29
CA GLY A 58 -4.06 11.71 27.30
C GLY A 58 -5.00 10.64 26.75
N ALA A 59 -4.64 9.37 26.82
CA ALA A 59 -5.59 8.29 26.54
C ALA A 59 -6.85 8.45 27.40
N SER A 60 -8.03 8.34 26.79
CA SER A 60 -9.33 8.46 27.50
C SER A 60 -9.71 7.16 28.24
N ALA A 61 -9.27 6.02 27.70
CA ALA A 61 -9.49 4.70 28.30
C ALA A 61 -8.43 3.72 27.79
N ILE A 62 -8.34 2.56 28.45
CA ILE A 62 -7.42 1.47 28.10
C ILE A 62 -8.21 0.18 27.86
N VAL A 63 -7.84 -0.58 26.84
CA VAL A 63 -8.24 -2.00 26.68
C VAL A 63 -7.04 -2.88 27.02
N LEU A 64 -7.25 -3.87 27.88
CA LEU A 64 -6.19 -4.73 28.42
C LEU A 64 -6.69 -6.17 28.63
N ASP A 65 -5.80 -7.15 28.53
CA ASP A 65 -6.09 -8.58 28.69
C ASP A 65 -5.52 -9.16 29.99
N ARG A 66 -5.10 -8.31 30.93
CA ARG A 66 -4.67 -8.68 32.27
C ARG A 66 -4.91 -7.51 33.24
N GLN A 67 -4.97 -7.79 34.51
CA GLN A 67 -5.15 -6.74 35.50
C GLN A 67 -3.91 -5.82 35.59
N VAL A 68 -4.14 -4.53 35.40
CA VAL A 68 -3.16 -3.46 35.60
C VAL A 68 -3.84 -2.34 36.38
N GLU A 69 -3.16 -1.85 37.42
CA GLU A 69 -3.66 -0.66 38.12
C GLU A 69 -3.57 0.57 37.22
N CYS A 70 -4.70 1.16 36.93
CA CYS A 70 -4.78 2.44 36.19
C CYS A 70 -5.91 3.30 36.75
N ASN A 71 -5.72 4.60 36.68
CA ASN A 71 -6.62 5.61 37.26
C ASN A 71 -7.60 6.21 36.23
N ILE A 72 -7.70 5.64 35.06
CA ILE A 72 -8.67 6.00 34.01
C ILE A 72 -9.56 4.81 33.67
N PRO A 73 -10.71 5.03 33.00
CA PRO A 73 -11.59 3.94 32.59
C PRO A 73 -10.83 2.87 31.80
N ASN A 74 -11.18 1.60 32.02
CA ASN A 74 -10.58 0.50 31.29
C ASN A 74 -11.56 -0.65 31.04
N ILE A 75 -11.33 -1.33 29.92
CA ILE A 75 -12.05 -2.56 29.54
C ILE A 75 -11.08 -3.73 29.67
N THR A 76 -11.38 -4.64 30.59
CA THR A 76 -10.63 -5.90 30.74
C THR A 76 -11.30 -6.97 29.88
N VAL A 77 -10.52 -7.61 29.00
CA VAL A 77 -10.95 -8.67 28.08
C VAL A 77 -10.03 -9.89 28.23
N ASP A 78 -10.42 -11.04 27.68
CA ASP A 78 -9.57 -12.22 27.68
C ASP A 78 -8.36 -12.09 26.73
N ASP A 79 -8.52 -11.30 25.64
CA ASP A 79 -7.52 -11.11 24.60
C ASP A 79 -7.80 -9.77 23.88
N SER A 80 -6.84 -8.85 23.96
CA SER A 80 -6.95 -7.52 23.32
C SER A 80 -7.01 -7.57 21.79
N TYR A 81 -6.42 -8.59 21.16
CA TYR A 81 -6.53 -8.80 19.72
C TYR A 81 -7.94 -9.28 19.33
N LYS A 82 -8.54 -10.20 20.11
CA LYS A 82 -9.93 -10.62 19.90
C LYS A 82 -10.91 -9.47 20.12
N PHE A 83 -10.67 -8.61 21.12
CA PHE A 83 -11.44 -7.35 21.30
C PHE A 83 -11.49 -6.56 20.00
N MET A 84 -10.32 -6.30 19.41
CA MET A 84 -10.21 -5.53 18.18
C MET A 84 -10.98 -6.17 17.01
N ASN A 85 -10.90 -7.49 16.86
CA ASN A 85 -11.64 -8.24 15.85
C ASN A 85 -13.16 -8.19 16.08
N HIS A 86 -13.64 -8.35 17.32
CA HIS A 86 -15.06 -8.29 17.65
C HIS A 86 -15.66 -6.91 17.29
N VAL A 87 -14.98 -5.84 17.67
CA VAL A 87 -15.40 -4.48 17.32
C VAL A 87 -15.35 -4.23 15.81
N ALA A 88 -14.30 -4.71 15.12
CA ALA A 88 -14.19 -4.61 13.67
C ALA A 88 -15.34 -5.33 12.95
N VAL A 89 -15.66 -6.57 13.35
CA VAL A 89 -16.80 -7.34 12.81
C VAL A 89 -18.13 -6.64 13.11
N HIS A 90 -18.31 -6.11 14.31
CA HIS A 90 -19.49 -5.35 14.68
C HIS A 90 -19.66 -4.15 13.73
N ASN A 91 -18.64 -3.30 13.62
CA ASN A 91 -18.67 -2.12 12.75
C ASN A 91 -18.95 -2.49 11.29
N ARG A 92 -18.27 -3.56 10.77
CA ARG A 92 -18.52 -4.03 9.40
C ARG A 92 -19.97 -4.49 9.19
N ASN A 93 -20.56 -5.19 10.14
CA ASN A 93 -21.94 -5.68 10.02
C ASN A 93 -22.98 -4.54 10.07
N TYR A 94 -22.69 -3.45 10.76
CA TYR A 94 -23.54 -2.25 10.82
C TYR A 94 -23.32 -1.30 9.64
N PHE A 95 -22.15 -1.35 9.00
CA PHE A 95 -21.86 -0.50 7.84
C PHE A 95 -22.80 -0.81 6.65
N LYS A 96 -23.42 0.23 6.09
CA LYS A 96 -24.41 0.14 5.00
C LYS A 96 -23.87 0.64 3.65
N GLY A 97 -22.71 1.31 3.66
CA GLY A 97 -22.08 1.81 2.45
C GLY A 97 -21.42 0.69 1.62
N LYS A 98 -20.78 1.07 0.52
CA LYS A 98 -20.06 0.14 -0.35
C LYS A 98 -18.66 -0.18 0.20
N MET A 99 -18.36 -1.45 0.39
CA MET A 99 -17.08 -1.95 0.83
C MET A 99 -16.22 -2.42 -0.34
N VAL A 100 -15.04 -1.82 -0.51
CA VAL A 100 -14.05 -2.17 -1.52
C VAL A 100 -12.86 -2.85 -0.87
N GLY A 101 -12.51 -4.06 -1.30
CA GLY A 101 -11.33 -4.79 -0.88
C GLY A 101 -10.26 -4.77 -1.97
N ILE A 102 -9.00 -4.51 -1.62
CA ILE A 102 -7.89 -4.45 -2.57
C ILE A 102 -6.73 -5.30 -2.09
N THR A 103 -6.20 -6.16 -2.97
CA THR A 103 -4.93 -6.86 -2.76
C THR A 103 -4.06 -6.81 -4.02
N GLY A 104 -2.87 -7.38 -3.95
CA GLY A 104 -1.91 -7.47 -5.06
C GLY A 104 -0.47 -7.46 -4.54
N THR A 105 0.50 -7.66 -5.40
CA THR A 105 1.91 -7.57 -5.01
C THR A 105 2.34 -6.11 -4.90
N ASN A 106 2.13 -5.32 -5.95
CA ASN A 106 2.47 -3.90 -6.03
C ASN A 106 1.21 -3.04 -6.27
N GLY A 107 1.28 -1.74 -6.00
CA GLY A 107 0.23 -0.78 -6.34
C GLY A 107 -0.97 -0.72 -5.39
N LYS A 108 -1.12 -1.61 -4.41
CA LYS A 108 -2.24 -1.64 -3.45
C LYS A 108 -2.53 -0.28 -2.81
N THR A 109 -1.55 0.28 -2.12
CA THR A 109 -1.69 1.55 -1.38
C THR A 109 -1.97 2.72 -2.33
N THR A 110 -1.30 2.74 -3.49
CA THR A 110 -1.53 3.75 -4.54
C THR A 110 -2.97 3.67 -5.06
N THR A 111 -3.43 2.48 -5.44
CA THR A 111 -4.79 2.26 -5.93
C THR A 111 -5.84 2.59 -4.87
N LYS A 112 -5.64 2.14 -3.62
CA LYS A 112 -6.50 2.51 -2.48
C LYS A 112 -6.62 4.03 -2.35
N GLN A 113 -5.50 4.75 -2.41
CA GLN A 113 -5.49 6.21 -2.26
C GLN A 113 -6.24 6.90 -3.41
N ILE A 114 -6.05 6.43 -4.65
CA ILE A 114 -6.77 6.96 -5.82
C ILE A 114 -8.28 6.71 -5.64
N ILE A 115 -8.70 5.48 -5.34
CA ILE A 115 -10.12 5.14 -5.14
C ILE A 115 -10.73 6.02 -4.05
N ALA A 116 -10.09 6.09 -2.88
CA ALA A 116 -10.61 6.88 -1.76
C ALA A 116 -10.76 8.36 -2.13
N ASN A 117 -9.78 8.93 -2.87
CA ASN A 117 -9.87 10.31 -3.33
C ASN A 117 -11.03 10.52 -4.32
N LEU A 118 -11.21 9.61 -5.27
CA LEU A 118 -12.30 9.69 -6.26
C LEU A 118 -13.67 9.53 -5.58
N LEU A 119 -13.82 8.59 -4.64
CA LEU A 119 -15.06 8.40 -3.92
C LEU A 119 -15.40 9.55 -2.97
N ASN A 120 -14.39 10.18 -2.35
CA ASN A 120 -14.59 11.37 -1.51
C ASN A 120 -15.13 12.59 -2.29
N SER A 121 -15.07 12.58 -3.62
CA SER A 121 -15.73 13.61 -4.43
C SER A 121 -17.25 13.51 -4.47
N GLN A 122 -17.81 12.38 -4.04
CA GLN A 122 -19.24 12.09 -4.09
C GLN A 122 -19.82 11.80 -2.70
N GLY A 123 -19.04 11.27 -1.77
CA GLY A 123 -19.50 10.93 -0.43
C GLY A 123 -18.32 10.64 0.51
N SER A 124 -18.62 10.42 1.78
CA SER A 124 -17.62 10.15 2.80
C SER A 124 -16.97 8.77 2.61
N CYS A 125 -15.66 8.71 2.43
CA CYS A 125 -14.92 7.46 2.20
C CYS A 125 -13.96 7.15 3.35
N HIS A 126 -14.23 6.05 4.05
CA HIS A 126 -13.30 5.44 5.00
C HIS A 126 -12.23 4.63 4.25
N GLN A 127 -11.01 4.56 4.76
CA GLN A 127 -9.94 3.77 4.13
C GLN A 127 -8.95 3.20 5.13
N THR A 128 -8.21 2.16 4.73
CA THR A 128 -7.08 1.63 5.50
C THR A 128 -6.13 2.75 5.92
N ILE A 129 -5.80 2.79 7.19
CA ILE A 129 -4.89 3.78 7.78
C ILE A 129 -3.45 3.48 7.35
N GLY A 130 -2.87 4.37 6.53
CA GLY A 130 -1.52 4.19 6.01
C GLY A 130 -1.38 2.89 5.22
N ASN A 131 -0.44 2.04 5.62
CA ASN A 131 -0.18 0.70 5.08
C ASN A 131 -0.52 -0.43 6.07
N LYS A 132 -1.43 -0.18 7.02
CA LYS A 132 -1.86 -1.15 8.04
C LYS A 132 -2.80 -2.20 7.42
N ASN A 133 -2.24 -3.08 6.63
CA ASN A 133 -2.95 -4.01 5.75
C ASN A 133 -2.86 -5.50 6.15
N ASN A 134 -2.22 -5.79 7.30
CA ASN A 134 -2.03 -7.14 7.83
C ASN A 134 -3.12 -7.54 8.85
N GLN A 135 -2.95 -8.68 9.52
CA GLN A 135 -3.86 -9.24 10.52
C GLN A 135 -4.17 -8.29 11.69
N ILE A 136 -3.28 -7.36 12.02
CA ILE A 136 -3.50 -6.33 13.04
C ILE A 136 -4.08 -5.06 12.41
N GLY A 137 -3.54 -4.66 11.28
CA GLY A 137 -3.84 -3.37 10.65
C GLY A 137 -5.24 -3.27 10.04
N VAL A 138 -5.76 -4.36 9.47
CA VAL A 138 -7.12 -4.40 8.90
C VAL A 138 -8.18 -4.28 9.99
N PRO A 139 -8.19 -5.12 11.05
CA PRO A 139 -9.13 -4.91 12.17
C PRO A 139 -9.00 -3.52 12.77
N TYR A 140 -7.77 -3.03 13.01
CA TYR A 140 -7.53 -1.70 13.53
C TYR A 140 -8.16 -0.60 12.65
N SER A 141 -8.04 -0.70 11.32
CA SER A 141 -8.69 0.23 10.40
C SER A 141 -10.21 0.19 10.52
N LEU A 142 -10.80 -1.00 10.68
CA LEU A 142 -12.24 -1.17 10.82
C LEU A 142 -12.82 -0.67 12.17
N LEU A 143 -11.99 -0.40 13.20
CA LEU A 143 -12.47 0.14 14.47
C LEU A 143 -13.16 1.50 14.31
N THR A 144 -12.75 2.29 13.33
CA THR A 144 -13.30 3.63 13.06
C THR A 144 -14.32 3.66 11.93
N LEU A 145 -14.65 2.49 11.35
CA LEU A 145 -15.71 2.39 10.35
C LEU A 145 -17.08 2.65 11.00
N GLY A 146 -17.83 3.60 10.45
CA GLY A 146 -19.15 3.98 10.99
C GLY A 146 -20.17 4.22 9.87
N ASN A 147 -21.44 4.36 10.25
CA ASN A 147 -22.55 4.61 9.33
C ASN A 147 -22.57 6.03 8.73
N ASN A 148 -21.65 6.89 9.15
CA ASN A 148 -21.40 8.19 8.54
C ASN A 148 -20.52 8.12 7.29
N HIS A 149 -20.04 6.93 6.93
CA HIS A 149 -19.30 6.71 5.70
C HIS A 149 -20.21 6.08 4.64
N ASP A 150 -20.12 6.59 3.42
CA ASP A 150 -20.82 6.06 2.24
C ASP A 150 -20.02 4.94 1.58
N TYR A 151 -18.69 5.01 1.72
CA TYR A 151 -17.73 4.08 1.13
C TYR A 151 -16.67 3.67 2.14
N SER A 152 -16.09 2.48 1.91
CA SER A 152 -14.88 2.05 2.62
C SER A 152 -13.95 1.29 1.70
N VAL A 153 -12.64 1.64 1.72
CA VAL A 153 -11.61 1.02 0.87
C VAL A 153 -10.55 0.37 1.74
N ILE A 154 -10.54 -0.95 1.79
CA ILE A 154 -9.66 -1.72 2.66
C ILE A 154 -8.58 -2.45 1.85
N GLU A 155 -7.33 -2.10 2.14
CA GLU A 155 -6.15 -2.77 1.62
C GLU A 155 -5.85 -4.02 2.44
N MET A 156 -5.68 -5.18 1.76
CA MET A 156 -5.34 -6.47 2.36
C MET A 156 -4.00 -6.95 1.83
N GLY A 157 -3.02 -7.03 2.71
CA GLY A 157 -1.67 -7.55 2.48
C GLY A 157 -1.53 -8.98 2.99
N THR A 158 -0.55 -9.69 2.46
CA THR A 158 -0.21 -11.05 2.89
C THR A 158 1.29 -11.29 2.82
N SER A 159 1.79 -12.08 3.75
CA SER A 159 3.13 -12.64 3.76
C SER A 159 3.09 -14.18 3.80
N GLU A 160 1.99 -14.77 4.27
CA GLU A 160 1.82 -16.21 4.45
C GLU A 160 0.48 -16.72 3.89
N PRO A 161 0.38 -18.03 3.58
CA PRO A 161 -0.86 -18.63 3.10
C PRO A 161 -2.02 -18.51 4.10
N GLY A 162 -3.20 -18.20 3.58
CA GLY A 162 -4.45 -18.14 4.34
C GLY A 162 -4.72 -16.80 5.03
N GLU A 163 -3.82 -15.82 4.95
CA GLU A 163 -4.01 -14.50 5.56
C GLU A 163 -5.10 -13.70 4.85
N ILE A 164 -5.09 -13.65 3.50
CA ILE A 164 -6.15 -12.96 2.74
C ILE A 164 -7.52 -13.56 3.03
N LYS A 165 -7.61 -14.89 3.14
CA LYS A 165 -8.86 -15.55 3.50
C LYS A 165 -9.38 -15.06 4.85
N LYS A 166 -8.52 -14.98 5.87
CA LYS A 166 -8.88 -14.46 7.21
C LYS A 166 -9.32 -12.98 7.13
N LEU A 167 -8.57 -12.14 6.44
CA LEU A 167 -8.92 -10.73 6.29
C LEU A 167 -10.23 -10.55 5.52
N ASN A 168 -10.47 -11.36 4.49
CA ASN A 168 -11.71 -11.32 3.71
C ASN A 168 -12.95 -11.65 4.55
N THR A 169 -12.84 -12.52 5.58
CA THR A 169 -13.96 -12.79 6.51
C THR A 169 -14.32 -11.57 7.37
N LEU A 170 -13.38 -10.68 7.63
CA LEU A 170 -13.61 -9.43 8.36
C LEU A 170 -14.16 -8.34 7.46
N VAL A 171 -13.56 -8.16 6.28
CA VAL A 171 -13.87 -7.06 5.35
C VAL A 171 -15.16 -7.30 4.59
N LYS A 172 -15.41 -8.52 4.11
CA LYS A 172 -16.58 -8.92 3.30
C LYS A 172 -16.88 -7.89 2.20
N PRO A 173 -15.98 -7.71 1.21
CA PRO A 173 -16.11 -6.67 0.21
C PRO A 173 -17.32 -6.89 -0.72
N ASP A 174 -17.93 -5.79 -1.17
CA ASP A 174 -18.90 -5.77 -2.26
C ASP A 174 -18.20 -5.70 -3.63
N ILE A 175 -17.03 -5.05 -3.65
CA ILE A 175 -16.13 -4.97 -4.81
C ILE A 175 -14.76 -5.44 -4.33
N ALA A 176 -14.20 -6.46 -4.97
CA ALA A 176 -12.87 -6.97 -4.68
C ALA A 176 -11.94 -6.82 -5.89
N ALA A 177 -10.75 -6.29 -5.66
CA ALA A 177 -9.81 -6.01 -6.74
C ALA A 177 -8.42 -6.61 -6.48
N ILE A 178 -7.80 -7.15 -7.52
CA ILE A 178 -6.40 -7.58 -7.53
C ILE A 178 -5.63 -6.63 -8.45
N THR A 179 -4.62 -5.92 -7.92
CA THR A 179 -3.83 -4.99 -8.74
C THR A 179 -2.90 -5.71 -9.71
N ASN A 180 -2.12 -6.64 -9.20
CA ASN A 180 -1.21 -7.51 -9.98
C ASN A 180 -0.66 -8.63 -9.10
N VAL A 181 -0.03 -9.61 -9.76
CA VAL A 181 0.84 -10.61 -9.15
C VAL A 181 2.21 -10.55 -9.80
N SER A 182 3.24 -10.49 -8.99
CA SER A 182 4.63 -10.54 -9.40
C SER A 182 5.48 -11.16 -8.28
N ILE A 183 6.74 -11.41 -8.55
CA ILE A 183 7.71 -11.91 -7.57
C ILE A 183 7.80 -10.94 -6.40
N GLY A 184 7.53 -11.44 -5.19
CA GLY A 184 7.59 -10.72 -3.91
C GLY A 184 7.08 -11.61 -2.79
N HIS A 185 7.56 -11.42 -1.56
CA HIS A 185 7.21 -12.24 -0.39
C HIS A 185 7.50 -13.74 -0.56
N LEU A 186 8.55 -14.09 -1.32
CA LEU A 186 8.92 -15.48 -1.60
C LEU A 186 9.35 -16.26 -0.35
N ASP A 187 9.70 -15.58 0.73
CA ASP A 187 10.04 -16.22 2.01
C ASP A 187 8.86 -16.99 2.60
N GLY A 188 7.62 -16.48 2.42
CA GLY A 188 6.39 -17.12 2.90
C GLY A 188 5.55 -17.80 1.81
N LEU A 189 5.56 -17.24 0.59
CA LEU A 189 4.70 -17.68 -0.53
C LEU A 189 5.54 -18.21 -1.71
N ARG A 190 6.33 -19.18 -1.50
CA ARG A 190 7.25 -19.98 -2.36
C ARG A 190 7.42 -19.54 -3.83
N ASP A 191 6.33 -19.28 -4.57
CA ASP A 191 6.31 -18.97 -6.00
C ASP A 191 5.13 -18.05 -6.39
N THR A 192 5.11 -17.60 -7.62
CA THR A 192 4.07 -16.69 -8.14
C THR A 192 2.69 -17.33 -8.21
N GLU A 193 2.59 -18.65 -8.38
CA GLU A 193 1.32 -19.38 -8.38
C GLU A 193 0.70 -19.38 -6.98
N SER A 194 1.49 -19.71 -5.96
CA SER A 194 1.06 -19.62 -4.54
C SER A 194 0.62 -18.19 -4.17
N ILE A 195 1.33 -17.16 -4.66
CA ILE A 195 0.93 -15.76 -4.47
C ILE A 195 -0.41 -15.46 -5.15
N ALA A 196 -0.63 -15.99 -6.37
CA ALA A 196 -1.88 -15.79 -7.10
C ALA A 196 -3.06 -16.47 -6.41
N ILE A 197 -2.88 -17.71 -5.95
CA ILE A 197 -3.88 -18.47 -5.19
C ILE A 197 -4.23 -17.74 -3.89
N GLU A 198 -3.22 -17.32 -3.13
CA GLU A 198 -3.43 -16.60 -1.87
C GLU A 198 -4.21 -15.30 -2.08
N LYS A 199 -3.82 -14.48 -3.07
CA LYS A 199 -4.51 -13.23 -3.37
C LYS A 199 -5.91 -13.47 -3.94
N GLY A 200 -6.12 -14.55 -4.67
CA GLY A 200 -7.43 -14.98 -5.17
C GLY A 200 -8.48 -15.17 -4.07
N ASN A 201 -8.07 -15.45 -2.82
CA ASN A 201 -9.01 -15.55 -1.70
C ASN A 201 -9.82 -14.26 -1.42
N ILE A 202 -9.41 -13.11 -1.93
CA ILE A 202 -10.20 -11.86 -1.83
C ILE A 202 -11.49 -11.94 -2.66
N LEU A 203 -11.51 -12.80 -3.69
CA LEU A 203 -12.60 -12.95 -4.66
C LEU A 203 -13.71 -13.89 -4.18
N ASN A 204 -13.65 -14.36 -2.93
CA ASN A 204 -14.69 -15.14 -2.29
C ASN A 204 -15.72 -14.18 -1.65
N PHE A 205 -16.78 -13.87 -2.36
CA PHE A 205 -17.79 -12.93 -1.91
C PHE A 205 -18.78 -13.56 -0.93
N TRP A 206 -19.26 -12.74 0.00
CA TRP A 206 -20.24 -13.10 1.05
C TRP A 206 -21.67 -12.72 0.67
N ASN A 207 -21.83 -11.96 -0.42
CA ASN A 207 -23.11 -11.55 -0.98
C ASN A 207 -23.23 -12.05 -2.43
N GLU A 208 -24.46 -12.12 -2.95
CA GLU A 208 -24.74 -12.59 -4.30
C GLU A 208 -24.44 -11.54 -5.38
N ASP A 209 -24.23 -10.27 -5.00
CA ASP A 209 -24.00 -9.14 -5.91
C ASP A 209 -22.54 -8.69 -5.97
N GLY A 210 -21.59 -9.56 -5.59
CA GLY A 210 -20.16 -9.27 -5.59
C GLY A 210 -19.61 -8.94 -6.98
N THR A 211 -18.70 -7.96 -7.06
CA THR A 211 -18.00 -7.60 -8.29
C THR A 211 -16.50 -7.79 -8.15
N ALA A 212 -15.90 -8.59 -9.03
CA ALA A 212 -14.46 -8.81 -9.12
C ALA A 212 -13.84 -7.86 -10.17
N ILE A 213 -12.73 -7.19 -9.83
CA ILE A 213 -11.97 -6.37 -10.78
C ILE A 213 -10.56 -6.97 -10.92
N LEU A 214 -10.24 -7.45 -12.13
CA LEU A 214 -9.09 -8.31 -12.39
C LEU A 214 -8.16 -7.73 -13.46
N PRO A 215 -6.80 -7.86 -13.31
CA PRO A 215 -5.85 -7.46 -14.33
C PRO A 215 -5.88 -8.44 -15.50
N ARG A 216 -6.36 -8.01 -16.69
CA ARG A 216 -6.47 -8.84 -17.90
C ARG A 216 -5.11 -9.33 -18.42
N ASP A 217 -4.07 -8.54 -18.18
CA ASP A 217 -2.69 -8.84 -18.59
C ASP A 217 -2.02 -9.92 -17.71
N SER A 218 -2.67 -10.36 -16.63
CA SER A 218 -2.12 -11.37 -15.73
C SER A 218 -2.28 -12.78 -16.30
N ASN A 219 -1.21 -13.58 -16.21
CA ASN A 219 -1.28 -15.02 -16.53
C ASN A 219 -2.28 -15.79 -15.65
N PHE A 220 -2.74 -15.19 -14.54
CA PHE A 220 -3.70 -15.78 -13.61
C PHE A 220 -5.13 -15.28 -13.82
N TYR A 221 -5.39 -14.46 -14.84
CA TYR A 221 -6.72 -13.90 -15.09
C TYR A 221 -7.79 -15.00 -15.23
N GLU A 222 -7.54 -16.00 -16.10
CA GLU A 222 -8.48 -17.10 -16.33
C GLU A 222 -8.69 -17.95 -15.06
N TYR A 223 -7.65 -18.20 -14.27
CA TYR A 223 -7.76 -18.88 -12.99
C TYR A 223 -8.73 -18.14 -12.06
N TRP A 224 -8.51 -16.84 -11.81
CA TRP A 224 -9.37 -16.07 -10.94
C TRP A 224 -10.80 -15.91 -11.48
N SER A 225 -10.95 -15.77 -12.79
CA SER A 225 -12.27 -15.65 -13.41
C SER A 225 -13.11 -16.91 -13.27
N ASN A 226 -12.47 -18.09 -13.24
CA ASN A 226 -13.14 -19.38 -13.07
C ASN A 226 -13.42 -19.73 -11.59
N GLU A 227 -12.53 -19.31 -10.67
CA GLU A 227 -12.63 -19.65 -9.26
C GLU A 227 -13.50 -18.68 -8.44
N THR A 228 -13.76 -17.47 -8.92
CA THR A 228 -14.58 -16.49 -8.19
C THR A 228 -16.05 -16.81 -8.22
N ASN A 229 -16.76 -16.52 -7.12
CA ASN A 229 -18.21 -16.53 -7.06
C ASN A 229 -18.82 -15.12 -7.29
N ALA A 230 -18.05 -14.20 -7.89
CA ALA A 230 -18.56 -12.88 -8.23
C ALA A 230 -19.71 -12.97 -9.27
N LYS A 231 -20.74 -12.14 -9.08
CA LYS A 231 -21.81 -11.97 -10.08
C LYS A 231 -21.31 -11.26 -11.34
N GLN A 232 -20.36 -10.37 -11.18
CA GLN A 232 -19.77 -9.58 -12.27
C GLN A 232 -18.26 -9.63 -12.19
N ILE A 233 -17.62 -9.79 -13.34
CA ILE A 233 -16.17 -9.67 -13.50
C ILE A 233 -15.92 -8.51 -14.44
N ILE A 234 -15.04 -7.61 -14.03
CA ILE A 234 -14.56 -6.47 -14.83
C ILE A 234 -13.05 -6.60 -14.96
N SER A 235 -12.56 -6.45 -16.16
CA SER A 235 -11.14 -6.53 -16.47
C SER A 235 -10.54 -5.15 -16.74
N PHE A 236 -9.27 -4.97 -16.34
CA PHE A 236 -8.49 -3.79 -16.70
C PHE A 236 -7.10 -4.20 -17.17
N GLY A 237 -6.48 -3.40 -18.03
CA GLY A 237 -5.14 -3.72 -18.53
C GLY A 237 -4.80 -2.96 -19.81
N ILE A 238 -3.71 -3.41 -20.47
CA ILE A 238 -3.31 -2.95 -21.81
C ILE A 238 -3.81 -3.89 -22.90
N HIS A 239 -4.25 -5.10 -22.54
CA HIS A 239 -4.78 -6.09 -23.47
C HIS A 239 -6.03 -5.57 -24.19
N ASP A 240 -6.21 -5.96 -25.46
CA ASP A 240 -7.32 -5.46 -26.29
C ASP A 240 -8.69 -5.81 -25.74
N ASP A 241 -8.82 -6.96 -25.10
CA ASP A 241 -10.07 -7.47 -24.52
C ASP A 241 -10.35 -6.95 -23.10
N SER A 242 -9.55 -5.99 -22.60
CA SER A 242 -9.83 -5.37 -21.30
C SER A 242 -11.08 -4.50 -21.39
N ASP A 243 -11.99 -4.61 -20.40
CA ASP A 243 -13.15 -3.72 -20.26
C ASP A 243 -12.69 -2.27 -20.01
N PHE A 244 -11.63 -2.09 -19.20
CA PHE A 244 -10.95 -0.83 -19.00
C PHE A 244 -9.54 -0.92 -19.61
N LYS A 245 -9.44 -0.60 -20.92
CA LYS A 245 -8.18 -0.71 -21.65
C LYS A 245 -7.38 0.57 -21.59
N VAL A 246 -6.16 0.48 -21.05
CA VAL A 246 -5.15 1.54 -21.03
C VAL A 246 -4.33 1.55 -22.33
N SER A 247 -4.09 2.72 -22.88
CA SER A 247 -3.23 2.91 -24.06
C SER A 247 -2.56 4.30 -24.05
N SER A 248 -1.61 4.54 -24.97
CA SER A 248 -0.99 5.85 -25.20
C SER A 248 -0.39 6.49 -23.94
N ILE A 249 0.36 5.72 -23.15
CA ILE A 249 0.99 6.22 -21.92
C ILE A 249 2.14 7.17 -22.26
N LYS A 250 2.12 8.40 -21.67
CA LYS A 250 3.18 9.41 -21.77
C LYS A 250 3.52 9.95 -20.40
N ILE A 251 4.80 9.95 -20.04
CA ILE A 251 5.30 10.45 -18.76
C ILE A 251 5.84 11.86 -18.95
N ASP A 252 5.35 12.80 -18.15
CA ASP A 252 5.86 14.17 -18.04
C ASP A 252 6.53 14.36 -16.68
N VAL A 253 7.83 14.12 -16.62
CA VAL A 253 8.61 14.20 -15.37
C VAL A 253 8.66 15.61 -14.82
N LEU A 254 8.71 16.64 -15.69
CA LEU A 254 8.84 18.04 -15.26
C LEU A 254 7.59 18.52 -14.53
N ASN A 255 6.41 18.09 -14.99
CA ASN A 255 5.14 18.44 -14.39
C ASN A 255 4.64 17.36 -13.41
N ASN A 256 5.42 16.29 -13.18
CA ASN A 256 5.07 15.15 -12.34
C ASN A 256 3.71 14.53 -12.72
N LEU A 257 3.47 14.33 -14.02
CA LEU A 257 2.22 13.81 -14.56
C LEU A 257 2.46 12.58 -15.43
N THR A 258 1.50 11.66 -15.42
CA THR A 258 1.41 10.58 -16.41
C THR A 258 0.07 10.71 -17.15
N HIS A 259 0.14 10.89 -18.47
CA HIS A 259 -1.01 10.97 -19.37
C HIS A 259 -1.27 9.62 -20.00
N PHE A 260 -2.55 9.25 -20.18
CA PHE A 260 -2.94 8.01 -20.82
C PHE A 260 -4.34 8.11 -21.44
N ARG A 261 -4.64 7.18 -22.35
CA ARG A 261 -6.01 6.96 -22.83
C ARG A 261 -6.60 5.75 -22.14
N LEU A 262 -7.88 5.83 -21.84
CA LEU A 262 -8.66 4.73 -21.29
C LEU A 262 -9.90 4.51 -22.15
N ARG A 263 -10.05 3.30 -22.69
CA ARG A 263 -11.25 2.85 -23.37
C ARG A 263 -12.10 2.04 -22.39
N PHE A 264 -13.34 2.40 -22.22
CA PHE A 264 -14.35 1.70 -21.42
C PHE A 264 -15.75 2.05 -21.93
N ASP A 265 -16.69 1.13 -21.81
CA ASP A 265 -18.08 1.32 -22.24
C ASP A 265 -18.22 1.89 -23.67
N GLY A 266 -17.40 1.38 -24.59
CA GLY A 266 -17.38 1.83 -26.00
C GLY A 266 -16.84 3.25 -26.24
N LYS A 267 -16.38 3.96 -25.21
CA LYS A 267 -15.81 5.31 -25.29
C LYS A 267 -14.30 5.26 -25.07
N GLU A 268 -13.58 6.19 -25.68
CA GLU A 268 -12.17 6.42 -25.43
C GLU A 268 -11.96 7.83 -24.89
N GLU A 269 -11.32 7.94 -23.73
CA GLU A 269 -11.17 9.17 -22.98
C GLU A 269 -9.70 9.40 -22.57
N ASN A 270 -9.26 10.66 -22.57
CA ASN A 270 -7.93 11.03 -22.10
C ASN A 270 -7.97 11.34 -20.59
N PHE A 271 -7.00 10.79 -19.87
CA PHE A 271 -6.80 11.00 -18.45
C PHE A 271 -5.38 11.42 -18.14
N SER A 272 -5.22 12.06 -17.00
CA SER A 272 -3.91 12.40 -16.44
C SER A 272 -3.94 12.09 -14.95
N ILE A 273 -2.86 11.48 -14.46
CA ILE A 273 -2.68 11.21 -13.03
C ILE A 273 -1.43 11.95 -12.55
N ASN A 274 -1.51 12.53 -11.35
CA ASN A 274 -0.35 13.07 -10.67
C ASN A 274 0.61 11.92 -10.32
N GLY A 275 1.91 12.14 -10.50
CA GLY A 275 2.94 11.11 -10.34
C GLY A 275 3.38 10.47 -11.64
N ILE A 276 4.66 10.14 -11.71
CA ILE A 276 5.26 9.44 -12.85
C ILE A 276 5.16 7.92 -12.66
N GLY A 277 5.25 7.18 -13.78
CA GLY A 277 5.33 5.71 -13.77
C GLY A 277 4.38 5.04 -14.74
N LYS A 278 4.90 4.14 -15.58
CA LYS A 278 4.11 3.37 -16.58
C LYS A 278 3.03 2.47 -15.93
N HIS A 279 3.16 2.15 -14.64
CA HIS A 279 2.17 1.37 -13.87
C HIS A 279 1.03 2.22 -13.28
N ASN A 280 1.20 3.54 -13.13
CA ASN A 280 0.18 4.41 -12.55
C ASN A 280 -1.12 4.46 -13.38
N PRO A 281 -1.10 4.46 -14.73
CA PRO A 281 -2.31 4.31 -15.54
C PRO A 281 -3.10 3.02 -15.27
N LEU A 282 -2.44 1.91 -14.96
CA LEU A 282 -3.12 0.65 -14.62
C LEU A 282 -3.78 0.74 -13.24
N ASN A 283 -3.08 1.31 -12.24
CA ASN A 283 -3.66 1.58 -10.93
C ASN A 283 -4.86 2.56 -11.05
N ALA A 284 -4.74 3.57 -11.92
CA ALA A 284 -5.81 4.52 -12.20
C ALA A 284 -7.00 3.85 -12.92
N ALA A 285 -6.76 2.98 -13.91
CA ALA A 285 -7.82 2.25 -14.61
C ALA A 285 -8.67 1.41 -13.65
N LEU A 286 -8.02 0.67 -12.75
CA LEU A 286 -8.71 -0.07 -11.68
C LEU A 286 -9.51 0.89 -10.79
N ALA A 287 -8.91 2.00 -10.36
CA ALA A 287 -9.58 2.98 -9.50
C ALA A 287 -10.77 3.65 -10.20
N ILE A 288 -10.65 3.95 -11.49
CA ILE A 288 -11.73 4.49 -12.32
C ILE A 288 -12.87 3.46 -12.42
N ALA A 289 -12.56 2.19 -12.67
CA ALA A 289 -13.57 1.12 -12.72
C ALA A 289 -14.37 1.03 -11.41
N VAL A 290 -13.69 1.00 -10.24
CA VAL A 290 -14.35 1.04 -8.93
C VAL A 290 -15.24 2.28 -8.79
N SER A 291 -14.73 3.45 -9.18
CA SER A 291 -15.44 4.73 -9.00
C SER A 291 -16.70 4.82 -9.86
N ILE A 292 -16.63 4.33 -11.11
CA ILE A 292 -17.81 4.26 -12.01
C ILE A 292 -18.85 3.30 -11.45
N LEU A 293 -18.44 2.13 -10.92
CA LEU A 293 -19.36 1.19 -10.25
C LEU A 293 -20.03 1.80 -9.01
N CYS A 294 -19.37 2.74 -8.34
CA CYS A 294 -19.93 3.50 -7.23
C CYS A 294 -20.72 4.74 -7.68
N GLY A 295 -20.90 4.97 -8.98
CA GLY A 295 -21.71 6.06 -9.53
C GLY A 295 -20.99 7.41 -9.68
N VAL A 296 -19.65 7.45 -9.59
CA VAL A 296 -18.90 8.70 -9.78
C VAL A 296 -18.86 9.06 -11.26
N GLU A 297 -19.24 10.29 -11.59
CA GLU A 297 -19.26 10.78 -12.97
C GLU A 297 -17.84 10.94 -13.56
N THR A 298 -17.68 10.60 -14.85
CA THR A 298 -16.38 10.63 -15.56
C THR A 298 -15.70 12.00 -15.48
N ASN A 299 -16.44 13.10 -15.57
CA ASN A 299 -15.85 14.44 -15.45
C ASN A 299 -15.29 14.71 -14.04
N SER A 300 -16.00 14.27 -13.01
CA SER A 300 -15.51 14.33 -11.62
C SER A 300 -14.25 13.49 -11.46
N ILE A 301 -14.21 12.28 -12.03
CA ILE A 301 -13.03 11.41 -12.02
C ILE A 301 -11.83 12.11 -12.65
N LYS A 302 -11.95 12.71 -13.84
CA LYS A 302 -10.85 13.42 -14.53
C LYS A 302 -10.26 14.52 -13.67
N ASN A 303 -11.10 15.37 -13.09
CA ASN A 303 -10.68 16.49 -12.26
C ASN A 303 -9.97 16.04 -10.98
N ASN A 304 -10.50 15.03 -10.31
CA ASN A 304 -9.95 14.56 -9.04
C ASN A 304 -8.71 13.68 -9.22
N LEU A 305 -8.59 12.94 -10.32
CA LEU A 305 -7.44 12.08 -10.59
C LEU A 305 -6.14 12.89 -10.71
N THR A 306 -6.17 14.02 -11.41
CA THR A 306 -5.02 14.93 -11.57
C THR A 306 -4.62 15.57 -10.24
N ASN A 307 -5.58 15.79 -9.33
CA ASN A 307 -5.34 16.38 -8.02
C ASN A 307 -5.04 15.34 -6.93
N THR A 308 -5.06 14.05 -7.26
CA THR A 308 -4.79 12.99 -6.30
C THR A 308 -3.34 13.04 -5.85
N GLN A 309 -3.13 13.17 -4.54
CA GLN A 309 -1.82 12.98 -3.93
C GLN A 309 -1.55 11.49 -3.78
N LEU A 310 -0.54 10.99 -4.48
CA LEU A 310 -0.09 9.61 -4.33
C LEU A 310 0.68 9.44 -3.02
N PRO A 311 0.79 8.20 -2.52
CA PRO A 311 1.56 7.92 -1.30
C PRO A 311 3.04 8.29 -1.49
N GLU A 312 3.62 8.94 -0.50
CA GLU A 312 5.02 9.38 -0.50
C GLU A 312 6.01 8.24 -0.80
N ARG A 313 7.17 8.62 -1.35
CA ARG A 313 8.29 7.70 -1.65
C ARG A 313 7.92 6.59 -2.66
N ARG A 314 7.04 6.91 -3.60
CA ARG A 314 6.62 6.04 -4.71
C ARG A 314 6.73 6.79 -6.04
N LEU A 315 7.96 6.88 -6.53
CA LEU A 315 8.35 7.70 -7.68
C LEU A 315 8.04 9.19 -7.49
N ASP A 316 8.25 9.70 -6.27
CA ASP A 316 8.07 11.12 -5.98
C ASP A 316 9.16 11.95 -6.66
N VAL A 317 8.75 12.88 -7.52
CA VAL A 317 9.67 13.76 -8.23
C VAL A 317 9.85 15.06 -7.46
N CYS A 318 11.08 15.40 -7.13
CA CYS A 318 11.39 16.68 -6.51
C CYS A 318 12.76 17.25 -6.96
N LYS A 319 12.96 18.53 -6.69
CA LYS A 319 14.26 19.17 -6.88
C LYS A 319 15.26 18.67 -5.84
N SER A 320 16.49 18.44 -6.27
CA SER A 320 17.58 17.97 -5.46
C SER A 320 18.75 18.94 -5.46
N LEU A 321 19.86 18.52 -4.83
CA LEU A 321 21.09 19.30 -4.74
C LEU A 321 21.65 19.65 -6.13
N LYS A 322 22.37 20.77 -6.23
CA LYS A 322 22.99 21.28 -7.48
C LYS A 322 22.05 21.39 -8.68
N GLY A 323 20.72 21.42 -8.47
CA GLY A 323 19.73 21.50 -9.56
C GLY A 323 19.36 20.17 -10.20
N SER A 324 19.86 19.04 -9.69
CA SER A 324 19.48 17.70 -10.11
C SER A 324 18.00 17.41 -9.80
N ILE A 325 17.46 16.36 -10.42
CA ILE A 325 16.10 15.85 -10.18
C ILE A 325 16.21 14.58 -9.35
N LEU A 326 15.54 14.53 -8.22
CA LEU A 326 15.37 13.33 -7.41
C LEU A 326 14.04 12.66 -7.73
N ILE A 327 14.08 11.36 -7.96
CA ILE A 327 12.93 10.45 -8.02
C ILE A 327 13.05 9.54 -6.80
N ASP A 328 12.28 9.86 -5.77
CA ASP A 328 12.26 9.10 -4.51
C ASP A 328 11.27 7.94 -4.63
N ASP A 329 11.78 6.72 -4.77
CA ASP A 329 11.03 5.46 -4.74
C ASP A 329 11.52 4.56 -3.59
N SER A 330 11.89 5.19 -2.48
CA SER A 330 12.56 4.55 -1.34
C SER A 330 11.63 3.83 -0.36
N TYR A 331 10.33 3.75 -0.63
CA TYR A 331 9.38 3.07 0.27
C TYR A 331 9.66 1.57 0.41
N ASN A 332 9.77 0.85 -0.71
CA ASN A 332 10.09 -0.58 -0.77
C ASN A 332 10.63 -0.96 -2.15
N SER A 333 11.26 -2.14 -2.27
CA SER A 333 11.79 -2.66 -3.53
C SER A 333 11.58 -4.16 -3.67
N ASN A 334 11.17 -4.57 -4.86
CA ASN A 334 11.23 -5.93 -5.38
C ASN A 334 11.58 -5.87 -6.89
N PRO A 335 11.93 -6.98 -7.56
CA PRO A 335 12.36 -6.96 -8.95
C PRO A 335 11.38 -6.26 -9.90
N ALA A 336 10.08 -6.55 -9.78
CA ALA A 336 9.06 -5.95 -10.64
C ALA A 336 8.91 -4.44 -10.41
N SER A 337 8.96 -3.97 -9.15
CA SER A 337 8.85 -2.55 -8.85
C SER A 337 10.11 -1.78 -9.23
N LEU A 338 11.30 -2.40 -9.15
CA LEU A 338 12.54 -1.78 -9.61
C LEU A 338 12.55 -1.67 -11.15
N ARG A 339 12.13 -2.73 -11.87
CA ARG A 339 11.95 -2.68 -13.32
C ARG A 339 11.02 -1.55 -13.74
N ASN A 340 9.86 -1.42 -13.11
CA ASN A 340 8.90 -0.33 -13.39
C ASN A 340 9.49 1.06 -13.13
N ALA A 341 10.32 1.23 -12.11
CA ALA A 341 10.98 2.49 -11.81
C ALA A 341 12.01 2.85 -12.88
N LEU A 342 12.83 1.89 -13.31
CA LEU A 342 13.81 2.06 -14.39
C LEU A 342 13.12 2.38 -15.72
N ASP A 343 12.06 1.66 -16.09
CA ASP A 343 11.27 1.91 -17.30
C ASP A 343 10.63 3.30 -17.33
N SER A 344 10.37 3.86 -16.15
CA SER A 344 9.76 5.19 -16.02
C SER A 344 10.75 6.33 -16.31
N ILE A 345 12.04 6.07 -16.25
CA ILE A 345 13.11 7.04 -16.51
C ILE A 345 13.91 6.75 -17.77
N ASP A 346 13.68 5.62 -18.42
CA ASP A 346 14.49 5.12 -19.53
C ASP A 346 14.56 6.12 -20.70
N GLU A 347 13.43 6.67 -21.10
CA GLU A 347 13.32 7.59 -22.25
C GLU A 347 13.86 9.01 -21.95
N LEU A 348 14.28 9.30 -20.71
CA LEU A 348 14.77 10.62 -20.33
C LEU A 348 16.21 10.82 -20.85
N LYS A 349 16.40 11.88 -21.63
CA LYS A 349 17.72 12.25 -22.21
C LYS A 349 18.56 13.07 -21.23
N ARG A 350 18.87 12.50 -20.06
CA ARG A 350 19.69 13.12 -19.02
C ARG A 350 20.59 12.04 -18.41
N LYS A 351 21.67 12.45 -17.74
CA LYS A 351 22.50 11.55 -16.94
C LYS A 351 21.65 10.92 -15.84
N LYS A 352 21.61 9.61 -15.79
CA LYS A 352 20.82 8.82 -14.84
C LYS A 352 21.71 8.07 -13.85
N LEU A 353 21.55 8.33 -12.57
CA LEU A 353 22.18 7.59 -11.49
C LEU A 353 21.13 6.81 -10.71
N CYS A 354 21.34 5.51 -10.57
CA CYS A 354 20.47 4.63 -9.81
C CYS A 354 21.10 4.31 -8.46
N ILE A 355 20.39 4.63 -7.37
CA ILE A 355 20.86 4.51 -6.00
C ILE A 355 20.03 3.43 -5.32
N LEU A 356 20.64 2.24 -5.10
CA LEU A 356 19.92 1.04 -4.71
C LEU A 356 20.31 0.52 -3.33
N GLY A 357 19.30 0.26 -2.51
CA GLY A 357 19.41 -0.67 -1.39
C GLY A 357 19.04 -2.09 -1.85
N GLU A 358 19.34 -3.09 -1.03
CA GLU A 358 18.98 -4.49 -1.32
C GLU A 358 17.46 -4.66 -1.45
N MET A 359 17.08 -5.64 -2.25
CA MET A 359 15.72 -6.18 -2.29
C MET A 359 15.62 -7.34 -1.29
N LYS A 360 14.70 -7.26 -0.34
CA LYS A 360 14.49 -8.28 0.70
C LYS A 360 13.29 -9.18 0.36
N GLU A 361 13.14 -10.27 1.11
CA GLU A 361 12.04 -11.23 0.97
C GLU A 361 12.04 -11.97 -0.39
N LEU A 362 13.23 -12.21 -0.95
CA LEU A 362 13.41 -12.89 -2.24
C LEU A 362 13.75 -14.39 -2.10
N GLY A 363 13.88 -14.89 -0.86
CA GLY A 363 14.20 -16.28 -0.59
C GLY A 363 15.56 -16.70 -1.17
N PRO A 364 15.75 -17.99 -1.51
CA PRO A 364 17.02 -18.53 -1.97
C PRO A 364 17.48 -17.98 -3.33
N ASN A 365 16.59 -17.32 -4.08
CA ASN A 365 16.91 -16.73 -5.38
C ASN A 365 17.41 -15.28 -5.29
N SER A 366 17.64 -14.75 -4.09
CA SER A 366 18.00 -13.34 -3.85
C SER A 366 19.18 -12.90 -4.73
N GLN A 367 20.29 -13.62 -4.71
CA GLN A 367 21.48 -13.28 -5.48
C GLN A 367 21.22 -13.27 -7.00
N LYS A 368 20.50 -14.28 -7.52
CA LYS A 368 20.14 -14.36 -8.93
C LYS A 368 19.26 -13.17 -9.36
N LEU A 369 18.27 -12.81 -8.54
CA LEU A 369 17.36 -11.70 -8.83
C LEU A 369 18.07 -10.33 -8.74
N HIS A 370 19.07 -10.18 -7.86
CA HIS A 370 19.91 -8.98 -7.84
C HIS A 370 20.77 -8.88 -9.11
N GLN A 371 21.35 -9.99 -9.57
CA GLN A 371 22.10 -10.04 -10.84
C GLN A 371 21.21 -9.65 -12.03
N GLU A 372 20.05 -10.25 -12.17
CA GLU A 372 19.09 -9.92 -13.24
C GLU A 372 18.70 -8.44 -13.23
N MET A 373 18.54 -7.86 -12.05
CA MET A 373 18.18 -6.45 -11.91
C MET A 373 19.36 -5.51 -12.12
N TYR A 374 20.60 -5.92 -11.79
CA TYR A 374 21.80 -5.21 -12.16
C TYR A 374 21.91 -5.11 -13.69
N GLU A 375 21.85 -6.24 -14.38
CA GLU A 375 21.90 -6.31 -15.85
C GLU A 375 20.83 -5.42 -16.49
N TYR A 376 19.60 -5.49 -15.98
CA TYR A 376 18.51 -4.66 -16.47
C TYR A 376 18.74 -3.16 -16.24
N ALA A 377 19.35 -2.78 -15.12
CA ALA A 377 19.63 -1.39 -14.80
C ALA A 377 20.81 -0.84 -15.60
N SER A 378 21.90 -1.62 -15.79
CA SER A 378 23.13 -1.20 -16.49
C SER A 378 22.86 -0.81 -17.96
N GLU A 379 21.85 -1.39 -18.59
CA GLU A 379 21.43 -1.00 -19.94
C GLU A 379 20.69 0.36 -20.02
N ARG A 380 20.24 0.91 -18.86
CA ARG A 380 19.30 2.05 -18.80
C ARG A 380 19.81 3.27 -18.07
N VAL A 381 20.85 3.10 -17.25
CA VAL A 381 21.41 4.19 -16.44
C VAL A 381 22.92 4.28 -16.59
N ASP A 382 23.49 5.46 -16.33
CA ASP A 382 24.93 5.71 -16.52
C ASP A 382 25.78 5.15 -15.38
N LYS A 383 25.22 5.06 -14.16
CA LYS A 383 25.89 4.45 -12.99
C LYS A 383 24.88 3.91 -12.00
N ILE A 384 25.30 2.84 -11.32
CA ILE A 384 24.54 2.18 -10.26
C ILE A 384 25.36 2.27 -8.96
N LEU A 385 24.78 2.89 -7.93
CA LEU A 385 25.40 3.07 -6.61
C LEU A 385 24.60 2.28 -5.59
N CYS A 386 25.23 1.30 -4.95
CA CYS A 386 24.52 0.33 -4.12
C CYS A 386 25.01 0.32 -2.67
N ILE A 387 24.08 -0.05 -1.77
CA ILE A 387 24.37 -0.46 -0.40
C ILE A 387 23.79 -1.86 -0.18
N GLY A 388 24.63 -2.77 0.33
CA GLY A 388 24.24 -4.12 0.71
C GLY A 388 25.07 -5.20 0.03
N LYS A 389 25.19 -6.34 0.73
CA LYS A 389 26.04 -7.46 0.33
C LYS A 389 25.55 -8.22 -0.91
N GLU A 390 24.23 -8.21 -1.14
CA GLU A 390 23.64 -8.91 -2.29
C GLU A 390 24.11 -8.30 -3.62
N TRP A 391 24.32 -6.98 -3.66
CA TRP A 391 24.88 -6.30 -4.82
C TRP A 391 26.37 -6.61 -5.03
N SER A 392 27.13 -6.87 -3.95
CA SER A 392 28.55 -7.22 -4.06
C SER A 392 28.83 -8.59 -4.65
N GLY A 393 27.81 -9.44 -4.73
CA GLY A 393 27.90 -10.73 -5.40
C GLY A 393 27.54 -10.69 -6.89
N CYS A 394 27.22 -9.52 -7.46
CA CYS A 394 26.91 -9.40 -8.88
C CYS A 394 28.19 -9.35 -9.73
N ASP A 395 28.18 -10.08 -10.83
CA ASP A 395 29.18 -9.93 -11.89
C ASP A 395 28.94 -8.58 -12.58
N SER A 396 29.80 -7.61 -12.31
CA SER A 396 29.58 -6.21 -12.69
C SER A 396 30.75 -5.61 -13.44
N SER A 397 30.48 -4.57 -14.21
CA SER A 397 31.46 -3.69 -14.85
C SER A 397 31.72 -2.45 -13.97
N ASP A 398 32.51 -1.50 -14.49
CA ASP A 398 32.91 -0.26 -13.77
C ASP A 398 31.75 0.72 -13.46
N ASP A 399 30.53 0.40 -13.90
CA ASP A 399 29.32 1.18 -13.66
C ASP A 399 28.65 0.88 -12.30
N LEU A 400 28.99 -0.25 -11.64
CA LEU A 400 28.49 -0.61 -10.31
C LEU A 400 29.48 -0.18 -9.22
N LEU A 401 29.04 0.70 -8.33
CA LEU A 401 29.79 1.14 -7.17
C LEU A 401 29.07 0.72 -5.88
N ILE A 402 29.78 0.00 -5.00
CA ILE A 402 29.21 -0.50 -3.75
C ILE A 402 29.81 0.28 -2.58
N PHE A 403 28.94 0.77 -1.71
CA PHE A 403 29.30 1.59 -0.56
C PHE A 403 29.04 0.85 0.75
N LYS A 404 29.90 1.10 1.73
CA LYS A 404 29.81 0.49 3.06
C LYS A 404 28.59 0.97 3.86
N ASP A 405 28.20 2.23 3.68
CA ASP A 405 27.10 2.88 4.40
C ASP A 405 26.50 4.07 3.61
N HIS A 406 25.42 4.65 4.16
CA HIS A 406 24.70 5.76 3.56
C HIS A 406 25.54 7.05 3.48
N ASP A 407 26.44 7.29 4.43
CA ASP A 407 27.24 8.52 4.47
C ASP A 407 28.30 8.50 3.36
N ALA A 408 29.03 7.39 3.20
CA ALA A 408 30.01 7.22 2.13
C ALA A 408 29.35 7.32 0.73
N LEU A 409 28.15 6.75 0.57
CA LEU A 409 27.37 6.86 -0.68
C LEU A 409 26.95 8.31 -0.93
N TYR A 410 26.44 9.01 0.07
CA TYR A 410 26.01 10.40 -0.04
C TYR A 410 27.17 11.32 -0.42
N ASP A 411 28.34 11.21 0.24
CA ASP A 411 29.53 12.02 -0.05
C ASP A 411 29.99 11.83 -1.50
N HIS A 412 29.97 10.60 -1.98
CA HIS A 412 30.29 10.29 -3.38
C HIS A 412 29.25 10.93 -4.33
N LEU A 413 27.95 10.76 -4.06
CA LEU A 413 26.89 11.36 -4.87
C LEU A 413 27.08 12.87 -5.01
N VAL A 414 27.30 13.58 -3.90
CA VAL A 414 27.49 15.04 -3.92
C VAL A 414 28.67 15.43 -4.80
N SER A 415 29.70 14.59 -4.97
CA SER A 415 30.86 14.90 -5.83
C SER A 415 30.57 14.77 -7.32
N ILE A 416 29.59 13.93 -7.75
CA ILE A 416 29.38 13.57 -9.16
C ILE A 416 28.09 14.10 -9.77
N ILE A 417 27.16 14.64 -8.97
CA ILE A 417 25.87 15.20 -9.42
C ILE A 417 26.02 16.62 -9.94
N ASP A 418 25.18 16.98 -10.90
CA ASP A 418 25.02 18.29 -11.53
C ASP A 418 23.54 18.55 -11.88
N ASN A 419 23.26 19.68 -12.55
CA ASN A 419 21.91 20.07 -12.93
C ASN A 419 21.28 19.22 -14.05
N GLU A 420 22.08 18.41 -14.75
CA GLU A 420 21.59 17.48 -15.77
C GLU A 420 21.33 16.07 -15.25
N THR A 421 21.60 15.85 -13.95
CA THR A 421 21.50 14.51 -13.33
C THR A 421 20.09 14.22 -12.86
N ILE A 422 19.62 12.99 -13.14
CA ILE A 422 18.46 12.36 -12.53
C ILE A 422 18.94 11.30 -11.54
N LEU A 423 18.39 11.32 -10.33
CA LEU A 423 18.68 10.42 -9.25
C LEU A 423 17.46 9.54 -8.97
N LEU A 424 17.53 8.24 -9.21
CA LEU A 424 16.50 7.28 -8.78
C LEU A 424 16.97 6.61 -7.49
N VAL A 425 16.27 6.83 -6.38
CA VAL A 425 16.58 6.20 -5.08
C VAL A 425 15.54 5.13 -4.75
N LYS A 426 15.97 3.88 -4.60
CA LYS A 426 15.08 2.75 -4.31
C LYS A 426 15.76 1.68 -3.45
N GLY A 427 14.98 0.99 -2.61
CA GLY A 427 15.45 -0.14 -1.79
C GLY A 427 14.33 -0.67 -0.90
N SER A 428 14.48 -1.87 -0.37
CA SER A 428 13.55 -2.42 0.61
C SER A 428 13.51 -1.57 1.87
N ARG A 429 12.38 -1.53 2.57
CA ARG A 429 12.16 -0.66 3.73
C ARG A 429 13.25 -0.78 4.80
N SER A 430 13.75 -1.98 5.02
CA SER A 430 14.82 -2.26 6.00
C SER A 430 16.17 -1.66 5.63
N THR A 431 16.42 -1.37 4.34
CA THR A 431 17.69 -0.77 3.87
C THR A 431 17.75 0.74 4.09
N ARG A 432 16.64 1.36 4.52
CA ARG A 432 16.55 2.76 4.88
C ARG A 432 17.08 3.75 3.83
N MET A 433 16.80 3.46 2.55
CA MET A 433 17.18 4.36 1.45
C MET A 433 16.45 5.72 1.52
N ASP A 434 15.38 5.80 2.30
CA ASP A 434 14.72 7.04 2.69
C ASP A 434 15.69 8.07 3.31
N LYS A 435 16.73 7.64 4.02
CA LYS A 435 17.75 8.54 4.59
C LYS A 435 18.56 9.27 3.51
N ILE A 436 18.87 8.57 2.42
CA ILE A 436 19.56 9.17 1.26
C ILE A 436 18.65 10.14 0.55
N ALA A 437 17.41 9.69 0.26
CA ALA A 437 16.43 10.54 -0.40
C ALA A 437 16.19 11.84 0.39
N ASP A 438 16.03 11.77 1.72
CA ASP A 438 15.82 12.93 2.58
C ASP A 438 17.01 13.90 2.59
N LYS A 439 18.26 13.39 2.59
CA LYS A 439 19.47 14.24 2.48
C LYS A 439 19.61 14.90 1.12
N LEU A 440 19.06 14.31 0.06
CA LEU A 440 19.11 14.84 -1.31
C LEU A 440 17.99 15.84 -1.60
N LYS A 441 16.87 15.81 -0.86
CA LYS A 441 15.79 16.80 -0.99
C LYS A 441 16.28 18.20 -0.61
N LYS A 442 15.82 19.20 -1.36
CA LYS A 442 16.05 20.62 -1.06
C LYS A 442 14.95 21.19 -0.19
#